data_cf3e1902d691b0a6cea61512f1dbe410
#
_entry.id   cf3e1902d691b0a6cea61512f1dbe410
#
_cell.length_a   1.000
_cell.length_b   1.000
_cell.length_c   1.000
_cell.angle_alpha   90.00
_cell.angle_beta   90.00
_cell.angle_gamma   90.00
#
_symmetry.space_group_name_H-M   'P 1'
#
loop_
_entity.id
_entity.type
_entity.pdbx_description
1 polymer ?
#
loop_
_entity_poly.entity_id
_entity_poly.type
_entity_poly.pdbx_seq_one_letter_code
_entity_poly.pdbx_strand_id
1 'polypeptide(L)'
;MLSRVARNSLRGVSLPKNIVGISRIVAIPRNYATSSSTDNGATEVFTKLSDSNDPKRTPFFQYSWGSWLKDDKLMKKQRETVFSIEGLTTSLNDLDKLRDDSGQLAAPKENKGSFVLQHNLTDDLVGPKSGKLLVKSIASIHEGKHHRVYKVTLSTGKELVLRIPYKIDSDAAIASKIKSEVATLDFLDLKLNLNVPKVVAYGSDSKNEVGSPFILQEFIGGDLLMKKWHPLDPDSKETENQLKQVIDPIAKFQDDILGITFNKFGSLYFYNDVSPTLQADEPYNDEKDGKLLKRWRIGPSVEKQFTKNKNKLSQKTIDQYNGPWDAANPVQVMESVADIELENAKNKLAIVDADAGDVSDKQLLQDQITTFEHLKAITPKLLNPHSKSIMNVEKLFEPKLFVPDLDPLNVIESKNGNYFIDFENTTIKPFILTSYPNFVAYHGAKVYNLEEDIAGFAEMDPAEKQQYEFMYYKTRNERLWEVELNKRRHDLIAVASPHLKVLKSPYLQALDLKTPKDYLYVEGSIVQLQAMWDAYVANELVNQDKNDSVFPIKYDEEFLDKHQQDLSDYQMETVSSPFSATGGWIPQDMFDTLRSQGIIVETGNGDYKIETDKVLENSPTEENA
;
A
#
# COMPACT_ATOMS: atom_id res chain seq x y z
N MET A 1 32.50 -1.78 23.66
CA MET A 1 31.72 -0.86 24.51
C MET A 1 30.33 -0.53 23.96
N LEU A 2 30.04 -0.82 22.69
CA LEU A 2 28.77 -0.53 22.05
C LEU A 2 27.58 -1.46 22.42
N SER A 3 27.83 -2.56 23.11
CA SER A 3 26.77 -3.53 23.51
C SER A 3 26.04 -3.20 24.83
N ARG A 4 26.49 -2.18 25.58
CA ARG A 4 25.87 -1.84 26.87
C ARG A 4 24.83 -0.70 26.82
N VAL A 5 24.88 0.18 25.83
CA VAL A 5 23.95 1.31 25.73
C VAL A 5 22.60 0.84 25.16
N ALA A 6 22.59 -0.12 24.22
CA ALA A 6 21.36 -0.69 23.67
C ALA A 6 20.57 -1.58 24.65
N ARG A 7 21.19 -2.03 25.75
CA ARG A 7 20.52 -2.88 26.75
C ARG A 7 19.73 -2.12 27.81
N ASN A 8 19.94 -0.82 27.96
CA ASN A 8 19.27 -0.05 29.02
C ASN A 8 17.93 0.60 28.55
N SER A 9 17.67 0.73 27.26
CA SER A 9 16.39 1.26 26.76
C SER A 9 15.24 0.23 26.73
N LEU A 10 15.54 -1.06 26.95
CA LEU A 10 14.52 -2.12 26.93
C LEU A 10 14.10 -2.60 28.35
N ARG A 11 14.62 -2.01 29.43
CA ARG A 11 14.31 -2.45 30.80
C ARG A 11 13.13 -1.78 31.46
N GLY A 12 12.34 -0.97 30.77
CA GLY A 12 11.29 -0.13 31.37
C GLY A 12 9.85 -0.49 31.08
N VAL A 13 9.53 -1.41 30.18
CA VAL A 13 8.14 -1.73 29.86
C VAL A 13 7.82 -3.18 30.19
N SER A 14 7.48 -3.43 31.46
CA SER A 14 6.72 -4.64 31.82
C SER A 14 5.28 -4.41 31.36
N LEU A 15 4.87 -5.03 30.27
CA LEU A 15 3.46 -5.05 29.84
C LEU A 15 2.61 -5.69 30.94
N PRO A 16 1.45 -5.10 31.30
CA PRO A 16 0.55 -5.68 32.29
C PRO A 16 0.09 -7.07 31.84
N LYS A 17 0.08 -8.03 32.74
CA LYS A 17 -0.26 -9.44 32.50
C LYS A 17 -1.65 -9.66 31.89
N ASN A 18 -2.52 -8.67 31.88
CA ASN A 18 -3.91 -8.75 31.37
C ASN A 18 -4.06 -8.55 29.85
N ILE A 19 -2.98 -8.30 29.11
CA ILE A 19 -3.07 -8.04 27.66
C ILE A 19 -3.05 -9.35 26.82
N VAL A 20 -2.65 -10.47 27.40
CA VAL A 20 -2.56 -11.77 26.69
C VAL A 20 -3.93 -12.25 26.17
N GLY A 21 -5.03 -11.91 26.85
CA GLY A 21 -6.39 -12.27 26.41
C GLY A 21 -6.86 -11.54 25.16
N ILE A 22 -6.42 -10.27 24.98
CA ILE A 22 -6.85 -9.42 23.86
C ILE A 22 -6.01 -9.69 22.60
N SER A 23 -4.75 -10.05 22.76
CA SER A 23 -3.89 -10.42 21.63
C SER A 23 -4.36 -11.71 20.92
N ARG A 24 -5.08 -12.61 21.59
CA ARG A 24 -5.71 -13.78 20.94
C ARG A 24 -6.89 -13.40 20.03
N ILE A 25 -7.58 -12.28 20.30
CA ILE A 25 -8.65 -11.76 19.44
C ILE A 25 -8.07 -10.97 18.24
N VAL A 26 -6.87 -10.38 18.40
CA VAL A 26 -6.23 -9.55 17.36
C VAL A 26 -5.31 -10.35 16.43
N ALA A 27 -4.91 -11.55 16.79
CA ALA A 27 -4.32 -12.52 15.85
C ALA A 27 -5.43 -13.16 15.00
N ILE A 28 -6.25 -12.31 14.38
CA ILE A 28 -7.09 -12.76 13.27
C ILE A 28 -6.10 -13.16 12.19
N PRO A 29 -6.03 -14.44 11.79
CA PRO A 29 -5.51 -14.72 10.48
C PRO A 29 -6.33 -13.80 9.58
N ARG A 30 -5.69 -13.06 8.70
CA ARG A 30 -6.37 -12.46 7.55
C ARG A 30 -6.88 -13.62 6.68
N ASN A 31 -7.78 -14.40 7.23
CA ASN A 31 -8.70 -15.18 6.47
C ASN A 31 -9.58 -14.13 5.80
N TYR A 32 -9.06 -13.56 4.69
CA TYR A 32 -9.99 -13.22 3.66
C TYR A 32 -10.80 -14.48 3.51
N ALA A 33 -12.06 -14.39 3.90
CA ALA A 33 -13.02 -15.42 3.59
C ALA A 33 -12.99 -15.58 2.07
N THR A 34 -12.08 -16.42 1.60
CA THR A 34 -12.45 -17.25 0.50
C THR A 34 -13.63 -17.97 1.11
N SER A 35 -14.84 -17.43 0.88
CA SER A 35 -15.97 -18.33 0.85
C SER A 35 -15.46 -19.49 0.01
N SER A 36 -15.13 -20.58 0.68
CA SER A 36 -15.20 -21.88 0.06
C SER A 36 -16.65 -21.93 -0.36
N SER A 37 -16.96 -21.29 -1.48
CA SER A 37 -18.16 -21.53 -2.21
C SER A 37 -18.06 -22.98 -2.63
N THR A 38 -18.54 -23.84 -1.77
CA THR A 38 -19.44 -24.83 -2.32
C THR A 38 -20.32 -24.03 -3.25
N ASP A 39 -20.22 -24.24 -4.50
CA ASP A 39 -20.83 -23.75 -5.72
C ASP A 39 -22.25 -23.13 -5.64
N ASN A 40 -22.59 -22.40 -4.60
CA ASN A 40 -23.87 -21.80 -4.29
C ASN A 40 -23.72 -20.28 -4.12
N GLY A 41 -23.16 -19.63 -5.14
CA GLY A 41 -23.53 -18.25 -5.15
C GLY A 41 -22.47 -17.21 -5.27
N ALA A 42 -21.72 -17.17 -6.38
CA ALA A 42 -21.61 -15.88 -7.05
C ALA A 42 -23.02 -15.56 -7.54
N THR A 43 -23.82 -14.98 -6.69
CA THR A 43 -25.24 -14.74 -6.99
C THR A 43 -25.26 -13.78 -8.13
N GLU A 44 -25.67 -14.24 -9.28
CA GLU A 44 -26.07 -13.43 -10.40
C GLU A 44 -27.01 -12.36 -9.89
N VAL A 45 -26.53 -11.12 -9.75
CA VAL A 45 -27.29 -10.07 -9.07
C VAL A 45 -28.40 -9.57 -9.98
N PHE A 46 -28.16 -9.56 -11.31
CA PHE A 46 -29.13 -9.14 -12.30
C PHE A 46 -29.27 -10.18 -13.40
N THR A 47 -30.47 -10.71 -13.53
CA THR A 47 -30.88 -11.52 -14.69
C THR A 47 -31.26 -10.64 -15.89
N LYS A 48 -31.66 -9.37 -15.65
CA LYS A 48 -32.02 -8.37 -16.66
C LYS A 48 -31.21 -7.10 -16.43
N LEU A 49 -30.15 -6.94 -17.18
CA LEU A 49 -29.25 -5.75 -17.10
C LEU A 49 -29.99 -4.44 -17.43
N SER A 50 -31.05 -4.50 -18.22
CA SER A 50 -31.88 -3.35 -18.64
C SER A 50 -32.93 -2.92 -17.62
N ASP A 51 -33.18 -3.69 -16.55
CA ASP A 51 -34.19 -3.34 -15.56
C ASP A 51 -33.62 -2.39 -14.51
N SER A 52 -33.80 -1.08 -14.73
CA SER A 52 -33.38 -0.04 -13.79
C SER A 52 -34.13 -0.06 -12.46
N ASN A 53 -35.30 -0.72 -12.41
CA ASN A 53 -36.15 -0.80 -11.21
C ASN A 53 -35.96 -2.10 -10.42
N ASP A 54 -35.01 -2.96 -10.82
CA ASP A 54 -34.72 -4.18 -10.07
C ASP A 54 -34.32 -3.83 -8.64
N PRO A 55 -35.06 -4.35 -7.63
CA PRO A 55 -34.81 -4.03 -6.22
C PRO A 55 -33.43 -4.47 -5.72
N LYS A 56 -32.75 -5.38 -6.44
CA LYS A 56 -31.39 -5.82 -6.14
C LYS A 56 -30.31 -4.84 -6.58
N ARG A 57 -30.63 -3.87 -7.46
CA ARG A 57 -29.63 -2.90 -7.96
C ARG A 57 -29.01 -2.06 -6.84
N THR A 58 -29.85 -1.50 -5.96
CA THR A 58 -29.36 -0.66 -4.86
C THR A 58 -28.45 -1.43 -3.90
N PRO A 59 -28.83 -2.59 -3.36
CA PRO A 59 -27.95 -3.40 -2.53
C PRO A 59 -26.67 -3.85 -3.24
N PHE A 60 -26.72 -4.05 -4.56
CA PHE A 60 -25.56 -4.44 -5.37
C PHE A 60 -24.42 -3.41 -5.35
N PHE A 61 -24.74 -2.12 -5.24
CA PHE A 61 -23.77 -1.04 -5.23
C PHE A 61 -23.31 -0.64 -3.83
N GLN A 62 -24.04 -1.05 -2.78
CA GLN A 62 -23.70 -0.73 -1.40
C GLN A 62 -22.53 -1.55 -0.89
N TYR A 63 -21.71 -0.94 -0.02
CA TYR A 63 -20.63 -1.64 0.67
C TYR A 63 -21.20 -2.56 1.76
N SER A 64 -20.75 -3.81 1.79
CA SER A 64 -21.33 -4.86 2.64
C SER A 64 -20.32 -5.72 3.41
N TRP A 65 -19.01 -5.58 3.14
CA TRP A 65 -18.00 -6.50 3.69
C TRP A 65 -17.53 -6.16 5.09
N GLY A 66 -17.89 -5.01 5.63
CA GLY A 66 -17.51 -4.63 6.97
C GLY A 66 -18.18 -3.36 7.46
N SER A 67 -17.95 -3.08 8.73
CA SER A 67 -18.42 -1.89 9.45
C SER A 67 -17.27 -1.22 10.18
N TRP A 68 -17.41 0.07 10.44
CA TRP A 68 -16.44 0.86 11.21
C TRP A 68 -16.98 1.21 12.58
N LEU A 69 -16.11 1.29 13.57
CA LEU A 69 -16.49 1.75 14.91
C LEU A 69 -16.87 3.24 14.92
N LYS A 70 -16.24 4.05 14.05
CA LYS A 70 -16.57 5.48 13.90
C LYS A 70 -16.95 5.78 12.45
N ASP A 71 -17.87 6.70 12.27
CA ASP A 71 -18.32 7.20 10.96
C ASP A 71 -18.81 6.10 10.00
N ASP A 72 -19.36 4.99 10.50
CA ASP A 72 -19.73 3.82 9.68
C ASP A 72 -20.56 4.18 8.46
N LYS A 73 -21.60 5.01 8.63
CA LYS A 73 -22.48 5.44 7.54
C LYS A 73 -21.73 6.23 6.46
N LEU A 74 -20.83 7.14 6.89
CA LEU A 74 -20.01 7.93 5.98
C LEU A 74 -19.01 7.05 5.21
N MET A 75 -18.34 6.15 5.94
CA MET A 75 -17.35 5.25 5.39
C MET A 75 -17.96 4.28 4.35
N LYS A 76 -19.15 3.75 4.62
CA LYS A 76 -19.91 2.92 3.68
C LYS A 76 -20.37 3.74 2.47
N LYS A 77 -20.87 4.96 2.68
CA LYS A 77 -21.32 5.84 1.59
C LYS A 77 -20.18 6.19 0.62
N GLN A 78 -18.98 6.46 1.14
CA GLN A 78 -17.78 6.72 0.32
C GLN A 78 -17.37 5.51 -0.52
N ARG A 79 -17.80 4.30 -0.13
CA ARG A 79 -17.51 3.02 -0.79
C ARG A 79 -18.68 2.48 -1.61
N GLU A 80 -19.71 3.26 -1.82
CA GLU A 80 -20.75 2.94 -2.82
C GLU A 80 -20.14 3.04 -4.22
N THR A 81 -20.36 2.02 -5.04
CA THR A 81 -19.81 1.92 -6.42
C THR A 81 -20.92 2.01 -7.45
N VAL A 82 -21.64 3.12 -7.45
CA VAL A 82 -22.73 3.34 -8.41
C VAL A 82 -22.16 3.58 -9.81
N PHE A 83 -22.54 2.72 -10.75
CA PHE A 83 -22.20 2.84 -12.18
C PHE A 83 -23.37 2.39 -13.08
N SER A 84 -23.32 2.75 -14.37
CA SER A 84 -24.34 2.37 -15.35
C SER A 84 -24.02 0.99 -15.92
N ILE A 85 -24.85 -0.01 -15.60
CA ILE A 85 -24.75 -1.36 -16.19
C ILE A 85 -25.11 -1.30 -17.68
N GLU A 86 -26.09 -0.49 -18.05
CA GLU A 86 -26.48 -0.24 -19.44
C GLU A 86 -25.36 0.44 -20.22
N GLY A 87 -24.68 1.42 -19.59
CA GLY A 87 -23.51 2.09 -20.17
C GLY A 87 -22.33 1.14 -20.36
N LEU A 88 -22.07 0.27 -19.39
CA LEU A 88 -21.06 -0.79 -19.53
C LEU A 88 -21.41 -1.72 -20.70
N THR A 89 -22.66 -2.12 -20.84
CA THR A 89 -23.13 -2.95 -21.95
C THR A 89 -22.94 -2.24 -23.30
N THR A 90 -23.22 -0.94 -23.36
CA THR A 90 -23.00 -0.11 -24.56
C THR A 90 -21.53 -0.03 -24.92
N SER A 91 -20.66 0.24 -23.91
CA SER A 91 -19.22 0.31 -24.10
C SER A 91 -18.66 -1.01 -24.63
N LEU A 92 -19.07 -2.14 -24.07
CA LEU A 92 -18.65 -3.48 -24.50
C LEU A 92 -19.11 -3.81 -25.93
N ASN A 93 -20.32 -3.40 -26.32
CA ASN A 93 -20.80 -3.57 -27.69
C ASN A 93 -19.94 -2.84 -28.73
N ASP A 94 -19.35 -1.71 -28.34
CA ASP A 94 -18.50 -0.94 -29.25
C ASP A 94 -17.07 -1.54 -29.34
N LEU A 95 -16.60 -2.30 -28.33
CA LEU A 95 -15.26 -2.89 -28.35
C LEU A 95 -15.02 -3.78 -29.58
N ASP A 96 -15.99 -4.58 -29.98
CA ASP A 96 -15.85 -5.49 -31.13
C ASP A 96 -15.65 -4.74 -32.44
N LYS A 97 -16.20 -3.52 -32.57
CA LYS A 97 -15.99 -2.63 -33.71
C LYS A 97 -14.63 -1.94 -33.71
N LEU A 98 -14.00 -1.87 -32.53
CA LEU A 98 -12.71 -1.20 -32.31
C LEU A 98 -11.52 -2.15 -32.46
N ARG A 99 -11.73 -3.44 -32.69
CA ARG A 99 -10.65 -4.40 -32.95
C ARG A 99 -9.84 -3.96 -34.15
N ASP A 100 -8.56 -3.87 -33.95
CA ASP A 100 -7.60 -3.56 -35.01
C ASP A 100 -6.89 -4.83 -35.45
N ASP A 101 -7.16 -5.28 -36.65
CA ASP A 101 -6.55 -6.46 -37.27
C ASP A 101 -5.16 -6.15 -37.86
N SER A 102 -4.68 -4.90 -37.78
CA SER A 102 -3.39 -4.47 -38.36
C SER A 102 -2.18 -5.00 -37.60
N GLY A 103 -2.35 -5.45 -36.36
CA GLY A 103 -1.25 -5.88 -35.49
C GLY A 103 -0.32 -4.73 -35.06
N GLN A 104 -0.74 -3.48 -35.28
CA GLN A 104 0.01 -2.31 -34.83
C GLN A 104 -0.28 -2.02 -33.35
N LEU A 105 0.78 -1.71 -32.62
CA LEU A 105 0.67 -1.30 -31.22
C LEU A 105 0.35 0.19 -31.14
N ALA A 106 -0.94 0.54 -31.23
CA ALA A 106 -1.41 1.93 -31.16
C ALA A 106 -1.50 2.44 -29.72
N ALA A 107 -1.49 3.76 -29.54
CA ALA A 107 -1.89 4.41 -28.30
C ALA A 107 -3.34 4.03 -27.94
N PRO A 108 -3.73 4.09 -26.64
CA PRO A 108 -5.13 3.86 -26.25
C PRO A 108 -6.09 4.74 -27.06
N LYS A 109 -7.13 4.11 -27.62
CA LYS A 109 -8.10 4.79 -28.47
C LYS A 109 -9.27 5.28 -27.65
N GLU A 110 -9.57 6.56 -27.73
CA GLU A 110 -10.74 7.14 -27.08
C GLU A 110 -12.05 6.59 -27.69
N ASN A 111 -12.99 6.25 -26.82
CA ASN A 111 -14.35 5.85 -27.15
C ASN A 111 -15.32 6.39 -26.10
N LYS A 112 -16.03 7.47 -26.41
CA LYS A 112 -17.08 8.06 -25.58
C LYS A 112 -16.64 8.30 -24.12
N GLY A 113 -15.49 8.92 -23.93
CA GLY A 113 -14.92 9.22 -22.61
C GLY A 113 -14.19 8.05 -21.93
N SER A 114 -14.16 6.88 -22.55
CA SER A 114 -13.32 5.75 -22.16
C SER A 114 -12.15 5.61 -23.13
N PHE A 115 -11.14 4.84 -22.73
CA PHE A 115 -9.99 4.49 -23.57
C PHE A 115 -9.89 2.97 -23.73
N VAL A 116 -9.57 2.52 -24.93
CA VAL A 116 -9.51 1.10 -25.31
C VAL A 116 -8.10 0.74 -25.76
N LEU A 117 -7.55 -0.32 -25.19
CA LEU A 117 -6.28 -0.92 -25.63
C LEU A 117 -6.58 -1.96 -26.70
N GLN A 118 -6.59 -1.53 -27.97
CA GLN A 118 -7.05 -2.34 -29.10
C GLN A 118 -6.27 -3.64 -29.30
N HIS A 119 -4.96 -3.64 -28.99
CA HIS A 119 -4.09 -4.81 -29.09
C HIS A 119 -4.48 -5.95 -28.13
N ASN A 120 -5.21 -5.64 -27.05
CA ASN A 120 -5.73 -6.61 -26.09
C ASN A 120 -7.11 -7.17 -26.46
N LEU A 121 -7.76 -6.67 -27.53
CA LEU A 121 -9.04 -7.19 -28.00
C LEU A 121 -8.86 -8.47 -28.83
N THR A 122 -8.27 -9.49 -28.23
CA THR A 122 -7.99 -10.79 -28.86
C THR A 122 -9.15 -11.78 -28.68
N ASP A 123 -9.19 -12.80 -29.54
CA ASP A 123 -10.16 -13.89 -29.43
C ASP A 123 -10.02 -14.64 -28.09
N ASP A 124 -8.81 -14.73 -27.56
CA ASP A 124 -8.55 -15.38 -26.28
C ASP A 124 -9.16 -14.59 -25.12
N LEU A 125 -9.18 -13.27 -25.17
CA LEU A 125 -9.62 -12.43 -24.06
C LEU A 125 -11.12 -12.09 -24.13
N VAL A 126 -11.63 -11.75 -25.32
CA VAL A 126 -13.03 -11.31 -25.49
C VAL A 126 -13.88 -12.26 -26.36
N GLY A 127 -13.26 -13.28 -26.93
CA GLY A 127 -13.90 -14.24 -27.83
C GLY A 127 -13.84 -13.82 -29.31
N PRO A 128 -14.33 -14.65 -30.25
CA PRO A 128 -14.26 -14.39 -31.66
C PRO A 128 -15.07 -13.15 -32.06
N LYS A 129 -14.64 -12.46 -33.12
CA LYS A 129 -15.29 -11.25 -33.64
C LYS A 129 -16.70 -11.60 -34.07
N SER A 130 -17.70 -11.12 -33.36
CA SER A 130 -19.10 -11.47 -33.56
C SER A 130 -19.97 -10.27 -33.95
N GLY A 131 -19.39 -9.08 -34.03
CA GLY A 131 -20.07 -7.81 -34.28
C GLY A 131 -20.78 -7.24 -33.05
N LYS A 132 -20.91 -7.99 -31.96
CA LYS A 132 -21.59 -7.54 -30.75
C LYS A 132 -21.20 -8.34 -29.52
N LEU A 133 -20.44 -7.71 -28.59
CA LEU A 133 -20.19 -8.26 -27.28
C LEU A 133 -21.32 -7.84 -26.31
N LEU A 134 -21.96 -8.82 -25.69
CA LEU A 134 -23.02 -8.59 -24.71
C LEU A 134 -22.57 -9.05 -23.35
N VAL A 135 -22.98 -8.34 -22.30
CA VAL A 135 -22.87 -8.80 -20.94
C VAL A 135 -23.93 -9.87 -20.68
N LYS A 136 -23.50 -11.06 -20.27
CA LYS A 136 -24.37 -12.17 -19.87
C LYS A 136 -24.68 -12.08 -18.37
N SER A 137 -23.69 -11.80 -17.55
CA SER A 137 -23.84 -11.63 -16.10
C SER A 137 -22.77 -10.74 -15.51
N ILE A 138 -23.07 -10.12 -14.36
CA ILE A 138 -22.13 -9.37 -13.52
C ILE A 138 -22.30 -9.87 -12.09
N ALA A 139 -21.17 -10.17 -11.43
CA ALA A 139 -21.16 -10.57 -10.02
C ALA A 139 -20.12 -9.76 -9.26
N SER A 140 -20.43 -9.26 -8.07
CA SER A 140 -19.46 -8.68 -7.16
C SER A 140 -18.65 -9.82 -6.53
N ILE A 141 -17.35 -9.82 -6.75
CA ILE A 141 -16.46 -10.91 -6.28
C ILE A 141 -15.52 -10.47 -5.16
N HIS A 142 -15.29 -9.16 -5.02
CA HIS A 142 -14.43 -8.63 -3.96
C HIS A 142 -14.75 -7.18 -3.65
N GLU A 143 -14.79 -6.83 -2.36
CA GLU A 143 -14.90 -5.46 -1.86
C GLU A 143 -13.59 -5.12 -1.13
N GLY A 144 -12.62 -4.56 -1.86
CA GLY A 144 -11.30 -4.26 -1.35
C GLY A 144 -11.27 -3.01 -0.46
N LYS A 145 -10.07 -2.54 -0.17
CA LYS A 145 -9.83 -1.32 0.61
C LYS A 145 -10.05 -0.04 -0.21
N HIS A 146 -9.68 -0.08 -1.50
CA HIS A 146 -9.65 1.09 -2.39
C HIS A 146 -10.62 0.98 -3.55
N HIS A 147 -11.03 -0.22 -3.94
CA HIS A 147 -11.92 -0.47 -5.07
C HIS A 147 -12.76 -1.72 -4.84
N ARG A 148 -13.85 -1.81 -5.59
CA ARG A 148 -14.70 -2.99 -5.69
C ARG A 148 -14.44 -3.70 -7.00
N VAL A 149 -14.46 -5.03 -6.97
CA VAL A 149 -14.16 -5.89 -8.10
C VAL A 149 -15.40 -6.67 -8.50
N TYR A 150 -15.75 -6.56 -9.78
CA TYR A 150 -16.85 -7.29 -10.38
C TYR A 150 -16.33 -8.23 -11.47
N LYS A 151 -16.85 -9.45 -11.49
CA LYS A 151 -16.66 -10.39 -12.60
C LYS A 151 -17.75 -10.16 -13.64
N VAL A 152 -17.36 -9.90 -14.88
CA VAL A 152 -18.24 -9.68 -16.02
C VAL A 152 -18.11 -10.88 -16.95
N THR A 153 -19.19 -11.65 -17.13
CA THR A 153 -19.25 -12.75 -18.10
C THR A 153 -19.85 -12.24 -19.41
N LEU A 154 -19.12 -12.45 -20.50
CA LEU A 154 -19.55 -12.05 -21.84
C LEU A 154 -20.42 -13.12 -22.51
N SER A 155 -21.20 -12.70 -23.54
CA SER A 155 -21.98 -13.62 -24.40
C SER A 155 -21.11 -14.67 -25.10
N THR A 156 -19.84 -14.39 -25.31
CA THR A 156 -18.81 -15.32 -25.85
C THR A 156 -18.38 -16.39 -24.87
N GLY A 157 -18.80 -16.32 -23.60
CA GLY A 157 -18.33 -17.17 -22.51
C GLY A 157 -17.00 -16.74 -21.89
N LYS A 158 -16.37 -15.68 -22.39
CA LYS A 158 -15.16 -15.11 -21.79
C LYS A 158 -15.52 -14.27 -20.57
N GLU A 159 -14.56 -14.15 -19.64
CA GLU A 159 -14.74 -13.46 -18.38
C GLU A 159 -13.75 -12.30 -18.27
N LEU A 160 -14.22 -11.16 -17.79
CA LEU A 160 -13.44 -9.96 -17.52
C LEU A 160 -13.64 -9.53 -16.06
N VAL A 161 -12.71 -8.72 -15.57
CA VAL A 161 -12.80 -8.04 -14.28
C VAL A 161 -13.07 -6.56 -14.53
N LEU A 162 -14.12 -6.03 -13.92
CA LEU A 162 -14.40 -4.61 -13.81
C LEU A 162 -14.03 -4.14 -12.41
N ARG A 163 -13.07 -3.22 -12.30
CA ARG A 163 -12.66 -2.59 -11.04
C ARG A 163 -13.21 -1.17 -10.99
N ILE A 164 -13.94 -0.86 -9.92
CA ILE A 164 -14.53 0.46 -9.68
C ILE A 164 -13.86 1.03 -8.42
N PRO A 165 -13.12 2.14 -8.48
CA PRO A 165 -12.53 2.76 -7.31
C PRO A 165 -13.59 3.37 -6.41
N TYR A 166 -13.33 3.37 -5.10
CA TYR A 166 -14.14 4.10 -4.14
C TYR A 166 -13.84 5.60 -4.18
N LYS A 167 -14.82 6.42 -3.81
CA LYS A 167 -14.71 7.89 -3.76
C LYS A 167 -14.09 8.36 -2.43
N ILE A 168 -12.93 7.82 -2.10
CA ILE A 168 -12.18 8.14 -0.88
C ILE A 168 -11.09 9.20 -1.11
N ASP A 169 -10.68 9.40 -2.36
CA ASP A 169 -9.75 10.44 -2.80
C ASP A 169 -10.45 11.46 -3.70
N SER A 170 -9.77 12.55 -4.06
CA SER A 170 -10.27 13.51 -5.04
C SER A 170 -10.40 12.89 -6.44
N ASP A 171 -11.31 13.42 -7.26
CA ASP A 171 -11.50 12.93 -8.63
C ASP A 171 -10.20 13.01 -9.46
N ALA A 172 -9.39 14.06 -9.25
CA ALA A 172 -8.10 14.21 -9.92
C ALA A 172 -7.09 13.14 -9.48
N ALA A 173 -7.05 12.80 -8.20
CA ALA A 173 -6.20 11.75 -7.67
C ALA A 173 -6.62 10.36 -8.22
N ILE A 174 -7.92 10.07 -8.23
CA ILE A 174 -8.47 8.83 -8.81
C ILE A 174 -8.12 8.73 -10.29
N ALA A 175 -8.29 9.82 -11.05
CA ALA A 175 -7.95 9.85 -12.47
C ALA A 175 -6.47 9.58 -12.73
N SER A 176 -5.58 10.21 -11.95
CA SER A 176 -4.13 10.00 -12.08
C SER A 176 -3.74 8.56 -11.74
N LYS A 177 -4.31 7.97 -10.67
CA LYS A 177 -4.06 6.59 -10.27
C LYS A 177 -4.46 5.59 -11.36
N ILE A 178 -5.67 5.73 -11.93
CA ILE A 178 -6.14 4.85 -13.02
C ILE A 178 -5.21 4.95 -14.24
N LYS A 179 -4.91 6.16 -14.69
CA LYS A 179 -4.02 6.37 -15.85
C LYS A 179 -2.65 5.76 -15.64
N SER A 180 -2.08 5.95 -14.45
CA SER A 180 -0.77 5.40 -14.10
C SER A 180 -0.81 3.87 -13.97
N GLU A 181 -1.82 3.31 -13.31
CA GLU A 181 -1.94 1.86 -13.16
C GLU A 181 -2.09 1.15 -14.49
N VAL A 182 -2.94 1.66 -15.38
CA VAL A 182 -3.14 1.06 -16.72
C VAL A 182 -1.86 1.16 -17.56
N ALA A 183 -1.17 2.29 -17.54
CA ALA A 183 0.11 2.44 -18.25
C ALA A 183 1.20 1.53 -17.65
N THR A 184 1.20 1.31 -16.34
CA THR A 184 2.10 0.38 -15.66
C THR A 184 1.82 -1.06 -16.07
N LEU A 185 0.56 -1.50 -16.07
CA LEU A 185 0.18 -2.84 -16.54
C LEU A 185 0.60 -3.08 -17.99
N ASP A 186 0.35 -2.12 -18.87
CA ASP A 186 0.75 -2.16 -20.28
C ASP A 186 2.27 -2.21 -20.44
N PHE A 187 3.04 -1.49 -19.60
CA PHE A 187 4.50 -1.55 -19.57
C PHE A 187 5.02 -2.92 -19.10
N LEU A 188 4.45 -3.48 -18.04
CA LEU A 188 4.85 -4.77 -17.49
C LEU A 188 4.59 -5.91 -18.48
N ASP A 189 3.46 -5.89 -19.18
CA ASP A 189 3.11 -6.86 -20.22
C ASP A 189 4.02 -6.72 -21.44
N LEU A 190 4.07 -5.53 -22.05
CA LEU A 190 4.69 -5.35 -23.35
C LEU A 190 6.20 -5.21 -23.30
N LYS A 191 6.75 -4.53 -22.30
CA LYS A 191 8.20 -4.29 -22.18
C LYS A 191 8.92 -5.40 -21.44
N LEU A 192 8.34 -5.88 -20.36
CA LEU A 192 8.97 -6.88 -19.49
C LEU A 192 8.43 -8.29 -19.71
N ASN A 193 7.35 -8.45 -20.49
CA ASN A 193 6.69 -9.73 -20.75
C ASN A 193 6.34 -10.49 -19.47
N LEU A 194 5.82 -9.75 -18.47
CA LEU A 194 5.44 -10.30 -17.16
C LEU A 194 3.97 -10.71 -17.17
N ASN A 195 3.64 -11.72 -16.37
CA ASN A 195 2.26 -12.18 -16.19
C ASN A 195 1.48 -11.19 -15.33
N VAL A 196 0.78 -10.29 -15.98
CA VAL A 196 -0.14 -9.32 -15.36
C VAL A 196 -1.47 -9.31 -16.13
N PRO A 197 -2.59 -8.91 -15.51
CA PRO A 197 -3.87 -8.84 -16.22
C PRO A 197 -3.83 -7.84 -17.36
N LYS A 198 -4.27 -8.25 -18.55
CA LYS A 198 -4.34 -7.39 -19.73
C LYS A 198 -5.52 -6.44 -19.63
N VAL A 199 -5.27 -5.14 -19.74
CA VAL A 199 -6.33 -4.12 -19.70
C VAL A 199 -7.00 -4.04 -21.05
N VAL A 200 -8.33 -4.13 -21.08
CA VAL A 200 -9.17 -4.01 -22.26
C VAL A 200 -9.59 -2.57 -22.49
N ALA A 201 -10.13 -1.94 -21.43
CA ALA A 201 -10.59 -0.56 -21.47
C ALA A 201 -10.51 0.08 -20.08
N TYR A 202 -10.47 1.41 -20.05
CA TYR A 202 -10.52 2.16 -18.79
C TYR A 202 -11.20 3.53 -18.99
N GLY A 203 -11.76 4.05 -17.91
CA GLY A 203 -12.24 5.44 -17.82
C GLY A 203 -11.63 6.09 -16.58
N SER A 204 -10.97 7.23 -16.75
CA SER A 204 -10.30 7.92 -15.64
C SER A 204 -11.22 8.84 -14.83
N ASP A 205 -12.40 9.16 -15.36
CA ASP A 205 -13.42 10.00 -14.70
C ASP A 205 -14.82 9.46 -14.97
N SER A 206 -15.84 10.14 -14.48
CA SER A 206 -17.25 9.75 -14.63
C SER A 206 -17.92 10.23 -15.93
N LYS A 207 -17.18 10.88 -16.84
CA LYS A 207 -17.71 11.41 -18.10
C LYS A 207 -17.76 10.37 -19.22
N ASN A 208 -17.69 9.10 -18.89
CA ASN A 208 -17.80 7.97 -19.81
C ASN A 208 -19.20 7.32 -19.73
N GLU A 209 -19.52 6.42 -20.65
CA GLU A 209 -20.81 5.71 -20.70
C GLU A 209 -21.10 4.90 -19.41
N VAL A 210 -20.06 4.40 -18.72
CA VAL A 210 -20.21 3.67 -17.46
C VAL A 210 -20.63 4.59 -16.31
N GLY A 211 -20.38 5.90 -16.41
CA GLY A 211 -20.74 6.91 -15.42
C GLY A 211 -19.89 6.88 -14.14
N SER A 212 -18.78 6.16 -14.16
CA SER A 212 -17.83 6.03 -13.07
C SER A 212 -16.41 5.83 -13.59
N PRO A 213 -15.37 6.24 -12.89
CA PRO A 213 -14.02 5.76 -13.17
C PRO A 213 -13.96 4.23 -13.08
N PHE A 214 -13.20 3.58 -13.97
CA PHE A 214 -13.12 2.11 -14.00
C PHE A 214 -11.86 1.61 -14.72
N ILE A 215 -11.49 0.35 -14.42
CA ILE A 215 -10.57 -0.46 -15.22
C ILE A 215 -11.28 -1.76 -15.58
N LEU A 216 -11.33 -2.09 -16.86
CA LEU A 216 -11.83 -3.37 -17.39
C LEU A 216 -10.64 -4.18 -17.88
N GLN A 217 -10.40 -5.33 -17.29
CA GLN A 217 -9.21 -6.15 -17.53
C GLN A 217 -9.51 -7.64 -17.57
N GLU A 218 -8.53 -8.43 -17.94
CA GLU A 218 -8.56 -9.88 -17.96
C GLU A 218 -8.94 -10.46 -16.58
N PHE A 219 -9.78 -11.50 -16.57
CA PHE A 219 -10.05 -12.30 -15.39
C PHE A 219 -9.03 -13.42 -15.29
N ILE A 220 -8.24 -13.44 -14.22
CA ILE A 220 -7.27 -14.48 -13.94
C ILE A 220 -7.88 -15.49 -12.97
N GLY A 221 -8.09 -16.71 -13.46
CA GLY A 221 -8.54 -17.84 -12.63
C GLY A 221 -7.38 -18.55 -11.96
N GLY A 222 -7.53 -18.89 -10.68
CA GLY A 222 -6.52 -19.59 -9.90
C GLY A 222 -6.69 -19.38 -8.40
N ASP A 223 -5.70 -19.80 -7.64
CA ASP A 223 -5.66 -19.63 -6.19
C ASP A 223 -4.68 -18.53 -5.78
N LEU A 224 -5.01 -17.80 -4.71
CA LEU A 224 -4.11 -16.82 -4.14
C LEU A 224 -2.88 -17.49 -3.53
N LEU A 225 -1.69 -16.99 -3.84
CA LEU A 225 -0.42 -17.51 -3.31
C LEU A 225 -0.37 -17.41 -1.77
N MET A 226 -1.10 -16.47 -1.18
CA MET A 226 -1.25 -16.30 0.27
C MET A 226 -1.75 -17.58 0.98
N LYS A 227 -2.50 -18.45 0.29
CA LYS A 227 -2.95 -19.73 0.87
C LYS A 227 -1.79 -20.66 1.30
N LYS A 228 -0.61 -20.45 0.71
CA LYS A 228 0.62 -21.21 1.01
C LYS A 228 1.54 -20.51 2.01
N TRP A 229 1.19 -19.29 2.46
CA TRP A 229 2.01 -18.48 3.34
C TRP A 229 1.71 -18.77 4.81
N HIS A 230 2.58 -19.57 5.44
CA HIS A 230 2.51 -19.96 6.86
C HIS A 230 3.74 -19.43 7.61
N PRO A 231 3.82 -18.11 7.86
CA PRO A 231 5.03 -17.45 8.34
C PRO A 231 5.43 -17.76 9.79
N LEU A 232 4.56 -18.39 10.56
CA LEU A 232 4.76 -18.69 11.98
C LEU A 232 4.96 -20.20 12.24
N ASP A 233 5.07 -21.00 11.20
CA ASP A 233 5.33 -22.45 11.37
C ASP A 233 6.74 -22.68 11.95
N PRO A 234 6.92 -23.67 12.83
CA PRO A 234 8.21 -24.03 13.40
C PRO A 234 9.26 -24.39 12.34
N ASP A 235 10.53 -24.23 12.71
CA ASP A 235 11.64 -24.51 11.80
C ASP A 235 11.69 -25.97 11.40
N SER A 236 11.69 -26.20 10.11
CA SER A 236 11.96 -27.47 9.47
C SER A 236 12.41 -27.23 8.02
N LYS A 237 13.04 -28.22 7.40
CA LYS A 237 13.34 -28.13 5.95
C LYS A 237 12.08 -27.99 5.10
N GLU A 238 10.98 -28.57 5.54
CA GLU A 238 9.70 -28.48 4.85
C GLU A 238 9.14 -27.06 4.95
N THR A 239 9.10 -26.48 6.15
CA THR A 239 8.69 -25.08 6.39
C THR A 239 9.54 -24.11 5.57
N GLU A 240 10.86 -24.26 5.58
CA GLU A 240 11.75 -23.41 4.79
C GLU A 240 11.44 -23.50 3.28
N ASN A 241 11.21 -24.70 2.76
CA ASN A 241 10.84 -24.89 1.36
C ASN A 241 9.47 -24.28 1.04
N GLN A 242 8.49 -24.39 1.91
CA GLN A 242 7.16 -23.80 1.73
C GLN A 242 7.24 -22.26 1.72
N LEU A 243 7.98 -21.66 2.66
CA LEU A 243 8.20 -20.21 2.70
C LEU A 243 8.90 -19.72 1.42
N LYS A 244 9.92 -20.45 0.95
CA LYS A 244 10.62 -20.12 -0.31
C LYS A 244 9.72 -20.23 -1.54
N GLN A 245 8.78 -21.18 -1.60
CA GLN A 245 7.80 -21.27 -2.69
C GLN A 245 6.94 -20.03 -2.83
N VAL A 246 6.74 -19.27 -1.73
CA VAL A 246 6.01 -18.00 -1.76
C VAL A 246 6.96 -16.82 -2.03
N ILE A 247 8.13 -16.81 -1.40
CA ILE A 247 9.10 -15.71 -1.52
C ILE A 247 9.72 -15.64 -2.92
N ASP A 248 10.13 -16.79 -3.49
CA ASP A 248 10.90 -16.87 -4.74
C ASP A 248 10.20 -16.23 -5.95
N PRO A 249 8.91 -16.51 -6.27
CA PRO A 249 8.24 -15.88 -7.39
C PRO A 249 8.08 -14.37 -7.21
N ILE A 250 7.87 -13.89 -5.97
CA ILE A 250 7.75 -12.45 -5.67
C ILE A 250 9.11 -11.76 -5.81
N ALA A 251 10.17 -12.37 -5.27
CA ALA A 251 11.53 -11.85 -5.39
C ALA A 251 12.01 -11.85 -6.86
N LYS A 252 11.62 -12.87 -7.66
CA LYS A 252 11.89 -12.90 -9.09
C LYS A 252 11.18 -11.77 -9.82
N PHE A 253 9.90 -11.54 -9.56
CA PHE A 253 9.15 -10.43 -10.14
C PHE A 253 9.79 -9.09 -9.79
N GLN A 254 10.20 -8.90 -8.53
CA GLN A 254 10.93 -7.69 -8.12
C GLN A 254 12.25 -7.53 -8.89
N ASP A 255 13.01 -8.59 -9.08
CA ASP A 255 14.25 -8.55 -9.87
C ASP A 255 14.00 -8.13 -11.32
N ASP A 256 12.98 -8.71 -11.97
CA ASP A 256 12.58 -8.40 -13.33
C ASP A 256 12.25 -6.90 -13.49
N ILE A 257 11.47 -6.31 -12.59
CA ILE A 257 11.13 -4.86 -12.64
C ILE A 257 12.32 -3.95 -12.30
N LEU A 258 13.26 -4.39 -11.46
CA LEU A 258 14.48 -3.66 -11.13
C LEU A 258 15.51 -3.66 -12.26
N GLY A 259 15.33 -4.49 -13.28
CA GLY A 259 16.17 -4.54 -14.46
C GLY A 259 16.19 -3.26 -15.29
N ILE A 260 15.14 -2.43 -15.20
CA ILE A 260 15.05 -1.15 -15.90
C ILE A 260 15.47 0.00 -14.98
N THR A 261 16.32 0.90 -15.51
CA THR A 261 16.61 2.20 -14.90
C THR A 261 15.88 3.28 -15.68
N PHE A 262 15.09 4.10 -14.99
CA PHE A 262 14.32 5.17 -15.60
C PHE A 262 15.11 6.49 -15.64
N ASN A 263 14.62 7.47 -16.39
CA ASN A 263 15.29 8.76 -16.58
C ASN A 263 14.81 9.84 -15.59
N LYS A 264 13.70 9.59 -14.87
CA LYS A 264 13.13 10.47 -13.83
C LYS A 264 12.50 9.65 -12.72
N PHE A 265 12.21 10.32 -11.61
CA PHE A 265 11.33 9.80 -10.54
C PHE A 265 9.90 10.29 -10.76
N GLY A 266 8.90 9.50 -10.40
CA GLY A 266 7.47 9.81 -10.57
C GLY A 266 6.66 8.54 -10.78
N SER A 267 5.70 8.56 -11.71
CA SER A 267 4.92 7.38 -12.10
C SER A 267 4.78 7.27 -13.62
N LEU A 268 4.52 6.06 -14.13
CA LEU A 268 4.32 5.82 -15.56
C LEU A 268 2.92 6.25 -15.98
N TYR A 269 2.84 6.81 -17.18
CA TYR A 269 1.60 7.16 -17.88
C TYR A 269 1.74 6.86 -19.37
N PHE A 270 0.65 6.79 -20.11
CA PHE A 270 0.74 6.83 -21.56
C PHE A 270 1.31 8.17 -22.03
N TYR A 271 1.99 8.13 -23.17
CA TYR A 271 2.73 9.27 -23.71
C TYR A 271 1.90 10.56 -23.79
N ASN A 272 0.62 10.46 -24.20
CA ASN A 272 -0.26 11.61 -24.38
C ASN A 272 -0.89 12.13 -23.05
N ASP A 273 -0.77 11.37 -21.96
CA ASP A 273 -1.30 11.79 -20.65
C ASP A 273 -0.35 12.73 -19.90
N VAL A 274 0.88 12.86 -20.35
CA VAL A 274 1.91 13.70 -19.72
C VAL A 274 2.42 14.76 -20.69
N SER A 275 2.49 16.00 -20.22
CA SER A 275 3.05 17.11 -21.01
C SER A 275 4.53 16.87 -21.35
N PRO A 276 4.96 17.18 -22.60
CA PRO A 276 6.38 17.17 -22.97
C PRO A 276 7.26 18.08 -22.10
N THR A 277 6.68 19.08 -21.44
CA THR A 277 7.42 19.94 -20.50
C THR A 277 7.85 19.22 -19.24
N LEU A 278 7.15 18.16 -18.85
CA LEU A 278 7.49 17.33 -17.68
C LEU A 278 8.51 16.24 -18.02
N GLN A 279 8.37 15.63 -19.19
CA GLN A 279 9.35 14.69 -19.73
C GLN A 279 9.39 14.78 -21.27
N ALA A 280 10.48 15.33 -21.82
CA ALA A 280 10.69 15.46 -23.25
C ALA A 280 11.21 14.15 -23.87
N ASP A 281 12.12 13.47 -23.15
CA ASP A 281 12.80 12.26 -23.61
C ASP A 281 11.97 11.00 -23.29
N GLU A 282 12.45 9.84 -23.78
CA GLU A 282 11.87 8.53 -23.43
C GLU A 282 12.01 8.27 -21.92
N PRO A 283 11.10 7.46 -21.32
CA PRO A 283 11.12 7.20 -19.88
C PRO A 283 12.34 6.40 -19.41
N TYR A 284 13.00 5.67 -20.28
CA TYR A 284 14.24 4.90 -20.07
C TYR A 284 15.05 4.84 -21.36
N ASN A 285 16.33 4.48 -21.25
CA ASN A 285 17.26 4.45 -22.38
C ASN A 285 17.22 3.10 -23.12
N ASP A 286 17.81 3.08 -24.30
CA ASP A 286 18.11 1.88 -25.11
C ASP A 286 16.88 1.04 -25.50
N GLU A 287 15.74 1.68 -25.76
CA GLU A 287 14.59 0.98 -26.35
C GLU A 287 14.92 0.51 -27.78
N LYS A 288 14.88 -0.82 -27.96
CA LYS A 288 15.20 -1.45 -29.25
C LYS A 288 13.96 -1.74 -30.10
N ASP A 289 12.78 -1.86 -29.46
CA ASP A 289 11.54 -2.07 -30.16
C ASP A 289 10.92 -0.74 -30.58
N GLY A 290 10.99 -0.43 -31.85
CA GLY A 290 10.41 0.79 -32.41
C GLY A 290 8.89 0.95 -32.16
N LYS A 291 8.18 -0.15 -31.84
CA LYS A 291 6.76 -0.11 -31.51
C LYS A 291 6.49 0.45 -30.10
N LEU A 292 7.49 0.39 -29.23
CA LEU A 292 7.38 0.86 -27.84
C LEU A 292 7.86 2.31 -27.69
N LEU A 293 8.55 2.88 -28.69
CA LEU A 293 8.96 4.28 -28.67
C LEU A 293 7.76 5.21 -28.56
N LYS A 294 7.86 6.22 -27.69
CA LYS A 294 6.79 7.20 -27.43
C LYS A 294 5.47 6.56 -26.96
N ARG A 295 5.54 5.40 -26.30
CA ARG A 295 4.34 4.77 -25.72
C ARG A 295 4.07 5.28 -24.31
N TRP A 296 5.10 5.47 -23.51
CA TRP A 296 4.98 5.90 -22.11
C TRP A 296 5.80 7.15 -21.83
N ARG A 297 5.43 7.87 -20.78
CA ARG A 297 6.16 8.96 -20.13
C ARG A 297 6.10 8.83 -18.62
N ILE A 298 7.07 9.45 -17.94
CA ILE A 298 7.04 9.63 -16.50
C ILE A 298 6.35 10.96 -16.21
N GLY A 299 5.31 10.90 -15.40
CA GLY A 299 4.55 12.05 -14.92
C GLY A 299 4.55 12.13 -13.40
N PRO A 300 3.62 12.92 -12.83
CA PRO A 300 3.47 13.09 -11.40
C PRO A 300 3.31 11.75 -10.67
N SER A 301 3.91 11.63 -9.49
CA SER A 301 3.82 10.43 -8.66
C SER A 301 2.40 10.22 -8.15
N VAL A 302 1.93 8.98 -8.25
CA VAL A 302 0.66 8.54 -7.64
C VAL A 302 0.87 7.88 -6.28
N GLU A 303 2.06 8.00 -5.69
CA GLU A 303 2.29 7.51 -4.34
C GLU A 303 1.25 8.08 -3.38
N LYS A 304 0.64 7.20 -2.57
CA LYS A 304 -0.53 7.55 -1.74
C LYS A 304 -0.32 8.80 -0.87
N GLN A 305 0.93 9.11 -0.53
CA GLN A 305 1.28 10.25 0.31
C GLN A 305 0.92 11.60 -0.31
N PHE A 306 0.91 11.69 -1.64
CA PHE A 306 0.53 12.92 -2.33
C PHE A 306 -0.98 13.10 -2.50
N THR A 307 -1.79 12.07 -2.20
CA THR A 307 -3.25 12.09 -2.37
C THR A 307 -4.04 11.86 -1.10
N LYS A 308 -3.60 10.90 -0.26
CA LYS A 308 -4.30 10.50 0.97
C LYS A 308 -4.36 11.65 1.99
N ASN A 309 -5.56 11.94 2.49
CA ASN A 309 -5.82 13.00 3.48
C ASN A 309 -5.44 14.42 3.00
N LYS A 310 -5.35 14.64 1.67
CA LYS A 310 -5.00 15.91 1.04
C LYS A 310 -6.19 16.61 0.38
N ASN A 311 -7.41 16.14 0.62
CA ASN A 311 -8.65 16.66 -0.02
C ASN A 311 -8.92 18.15 0.25
N LYS A 312 -8.25 18.76 1.22
CA LYS A 312 -8.35 20.21 1.51
C LYS A 312 -7.29 21.04 0.77
N LEU A 313 -6.26 20.42 0.21
CA LEU A 313 -5.29 21.09 -0.64
C LEU A 313 -5.84 21.28 -2.06
N SER A 314 -5.48 22.41 -2.69
CA SER A 314 -5.78 22.59 -4.11
C SER A 314 -4.93 21.65 -4.98
N GLN A 315 -5.45 21.23 -6.12
CA GLN A 315 -4.68 20.42 -7.09
C GLN A 315 -3.38 21.14 -7.49
N LYS A 316 -3.42 22.45 -7.69
CA LYS A 316 -2.24 23.26 -7.98
C LYS A 316 -1.16 23.16 -6.89
N THR A 317 -1.55 23.08 -5.63
CA THR A 317 -0.61 22.90 -4.51
C THR A 317 -0.02 21.50 -4.55
N ILE A 318 -0.84 20.46 -4.78
CA ILE A 318 -0.37 19.07 -4.90
C ILE A 318 0.63 18.95 -6.06
N ASP A 319 0.33 19.54 -7.21
CA ASP A 319 1.17 19.51 -8.41
C ASP A 319 2.56 20.17 -8.23
N GLN A 320 2.76 20.94 -7.18
CA GLN A 320 4.08 21.50 -6.83
C GLN A 320 5.01 20.48 -6.17
N TYR A 321 4.45 19.43 -5.56
CA TYR A 321 5.19 18.50 -4.72
C TYR A 321 5.19 17.04 -5.23
N ASN A 322 4.34 16.68 -6.18
CA ASN A 322 4.20 15.29 -6.61
C ASN A 322 5.10 14.89 -7.81
N GLY A 323 6.06 15.73 -8.20
CA GLY A 323 6.99 15.45 -9.30
C GLY A 323 6.40 15.68 -10.70
N PRO A 324 7.00 15.11 -11.75
CA PRO A 324 8.16 14.21 -11.74
C PRO A 324 9.46 14.93 -11.40
N TRP A 325 10.41 14.21 -10.77
CA TRP A 325 11.69 14.78 -10.32
C TRP A 325 12.85 14.29 -11.18
N ASP A 326 13.91 15.08 -11.24
CA ASP A 326 15.12 14.76 -11.99
C ASP A 326 15.89 13.61 -11.34
N ALA A 327 16.32 12.64 -12.13
CA ALA A 327 17.16 11.52 -11.68
C ALA A 327 18.49 11.97 -11.04
N ALA A 328 19.00 13.13 -11.43
CA ALA A 328 20.20 13.72 -10.83
C ALA A 328 19.99 14.24 -9.39
N ASN A 329 18.73 14.39 -8.95
CA ASN A 329 18.41 14.91 -7.62
C ASN A 329 17.48 13.95 -6.82
N PRO A 330 17.99 12.76 -6.43
CA PRO A 330 17.20 11.72 -5.79
C PRO A 330 16.64 12.11 -4.41
N VAL A 331 17.27 13.07 -3.73
CA VAL A 331 16.86 13.54 -2.40
C VAL A 331 15.55 14.32 -2.47
N GLN A 332 15.27 14.96 -3.61
CA GLN A 332 14.06 15.76 -3.82
C GLN A 332 12.77 14.95 -3.63
N VAL A 333 12.80 13.64 -3.86
CA VAL A 333 11.66 12.74 -3.60
C VAL A 333 11.28 12.76 -2.12
N MET A 334 12.28 12.73 -1.22
CA MET A 334 12.04 12.79 0.23
C MET A 334 11.62 14.20 0.67
N GLU A 335 12.28 15.24 0.15
CA GLU A 335 11.96 16.65 0.45
C GLU A 335 10.50 16.96 0.12
N SER A 336 10.02 16.47 -1.03
CA SER A 336 8.64 16.70 -1.46
C SER A 336 7.61 16.04 -0.53
N VAL A 337 7.93 14.92 0.10
CA VAL A 337 7.06 14.30 1.13
C VAL A 337 7.02 15.16 2.39
N ALA A 338 8.15 15.67 2.85
CA ALA A 338 8.20 16.57 4.00
C ALA A 338 7.42 17.87 3.73
N ASP A 339 7.60 18.46 2.55
CA ASP A 339 6.96 19.69 2.15
C ASP A 339 5.44 19.56 2.04
N ILE A 340 4.93 18.50 1.42
CA ILE A 340 3.46 18.35 1.28
C ILE A 340 2.79 18.04 2.62
N GLU A 341 3.44 17.32 3.55
CA GLU A 341 2.89 17.11 4.88
C GLU A 341 2.85 18.41 5.68
N LEU A 342 3.91 19.20 5.63
CA LEU A 342 3.96 20.50 6.27
C LEU A 342 2.87 21.43 5.73
N GLU A 343 2.72 21.51 4.40
CA GLU A 343 1.71 22.34 3.75
C GLU A 343 0.29 21.89 4.10
N ASN A 344 0.05 20.57 4.16
CA ASN A 344 -1.22 20.01 4.56
C ASN A 344 -1.59 20.32 6.01
N ALA A 345 -0.62 20.23 6.94
CA ALA A 345 -0.83 20.58 8.34
C ALA A 345 -1.12 22.09 8.50
N LYS A 346 -0.36 22.96 7.83
CA LYS A 346 -0.59 24.43 7.83
C LYS A 346 -1.96 24.79 7.26
N ASN A 347 -2.37 24.16 6.16
CA ASN A 347 -3.68 24.40 5.56
C ASN A 347 -4.82 23.98 6.50
N LYS A 348 -4.69 22.81 7.14
CA LYS A 348 -5.69 22.34 8.13
C LYS A 348 -5.78 23.30 9.32
N LEU A 349 -4.66 23.78 9.86
CA LEU A 349 -4.65 24.75 10.96
C LEU A 349 -5.35 26.05 10.56
N ALA A 350 -5.09 26.57 9.37
CA ALA A 350 -5.75 27.77 8.86
C ALA A 350 -7.28 27.60 8.74
N ILE A 351 -7.77 26.42 8.37
CA ILE A 351 -9.21 26.11 8.32
C ILE A 351 -9.80 26.08 9.74
N VAL A 352 -9.14 25.38 10.68
CA VAL A 352 -9.60 25.29 12.08
C VAL A 352 -9.60 26.65 12.77
N ASP A 353 -8.63 27.51 12.46
CA ASP A 353 -8.58 28.89 12.98
C ASP A 353 -9.73 29.75 12.44
N ALA A 354 -10.08 29.62 11.16
CA ALA A 354 -11.18 30.35 10.55
C ALA A 354 -12.56 29.93 11.10
N ASP A 355 -12.72 28.65 11.42
CA ASP A 355 -13.98 28.07 11.92
C ASP A 355 -14.13 28.12 13.46
N ALA A 356 -13.23 28.81 14.17
CA ALA A 356 -13.17 28.85 15.65
C ALA A 356 -13.16 27.45 16.29
N GLY A 357 -12.47 26.50 15.68
CA GLY A 357 -12.40 25.11 16.09
C GLY A 357 -11.78 24.86 17.48
N ASP A 358 -11.84 23.63 17.96
CA ASP A 358 -11.41 23.23 19.30
C ASP A 358 -9.90 23.55 19.52
N VAL A 359 -9.58 23.95 20.74
CA VAL A 359 -8.19 24.23 21.16
C VAL A 359 -7.31 22.98 21.07
N SER A 360 -7.87 21.79 21.35
CA SER A 360 -7.14 20.52 21.27
C SER A 360 -6.72 20.19 19.83
N ASP A 361 -7.59 20.46 18.84
CA ASP A 361 -7.29 20.26 17.43
C ASP A 361 -6.20 21.22 16.94
N LYS A 362 -6.21 22.47 17.43
CA LYS A 362 -5.17 23.47 17.11
C LYS A 362 -3.82 23.06 17.64
N GLN A 363 -3.74 22.59 18.89
CA GLN A 363 -2.49 22.14 19.48
C GLN A 363 -1.92 20.94 18.74
N LEU A 364 -2.76 19.94 18.42
CA LEU A 364 -2.36 18.77 17.64
C LEU A 364 -1.79 19.16 16.27
N LEU A 365 -2.43 20.09 15.57
CA LEU A 365 -1.95 20.57 14.27
C LEU A 365 -0.65 21.37 14.40
N GLN A 366 -0.47 22.11 15.49
CA GLN A 366 0.77 22.83 15.75
C GLN A 366 1.93 21.87 16.03
N ASP A 367 1.69 20.80 16.79
CA ASP A 367 2.68 19.75 17.05
C ASP A 367 3.05 19.02 15.75
N GLN A 368 2.08 18.74 14.86
CA GLN A 368 2.33 18.18 13.51
C GLN A 368 3.21 19.14 12.68
N ILE A 369 2.93 20.44 12.67
CA ILE A 369 3.70 21.44 11.94
C ILE A 369 5.15 21.41 12.42
N THR A 370 5.37 21.42 13.74
CA THR A 370 6.72 21.36 14.33
C THR A 370 7.48 20.11 13.85
N THR A 371 6.85 18.93 13.92
CA THR A 371 7.46 17.67 13.44
C THR A 371 7.78 17.72 11.95
N PHE A 372 6.88 18.24 11.11
CA PHE A 372 7.15 18.32 9.67
C PHE A 372 8.15 19.40 9.31
N GLU A 373 8.32 20.46 10.10
CA GLU A 373 9.45 21.39 10.00
C GLU A 373 10.78 20.71 10.37
N HIS A 374 10.80 19.87 11.39
CA HIS A 374 11.96 19.03 11.71
C HIS A 374 12.28 18.05 10.58
N LEU A 375 11.27 17.35 10.05
CA LEU A 375 11.43 16.44 8.92
C LEU A 375 11.99 17.19 7.71
N LYS A 376 11.45 18.36 7.37
CA LYS A 376 11.96 19.20 6.27
C LYS A 376 13.42 19.61 6.49
N ALA A 377 13.81 19.97 7.71
CA ALA A 377 15.17 20.38 8.05
C ALA A 377 16.19 19.22 7.93
N ILE A 378 15.81 18.01 8.30
CA ILE A 378 16.73 16.86 8.30
C ILE A 378 16.79 16.13 6.95
N THR A 379 15.70 16.11 6.18
CA THR A 379 15.55 15.30 4.96
C THR A 379 16.69 15.50 3.95
N PRO A 380 17.17 16.72 3.63
CA PRO A 380 18.29 16.94 2.70
C PRO A 380 19.60 16.29 3.16
N LYS A 381 19.69 15.93 4.43
CA LYS A 381 20.91 15.40 5.06
C LYS A 381 20.87 13.90 5.31
N LEU A 382 19.69 13.27 5.26
CA LEU A 382 19.47 11.88 5.73
C LEU A 382 20.31 10.83 5.01
N LEU A 383 20.57 10.98 3.73
CA LEU A 383 21.26 9.98 2.92
C LEU A 383 22.23 10.68 1.97
N ASN A 384 23.46 10.17 1.89
CA ASN A 384 24.49 10.72 1.03
C ASN A 384 24.59 9.92 -0.28
N PRO A 385 24.14 10.46 -1.44
CA PRO A 385 24.22 9.76 -2.72
C PRO A 385 25.66 9.60 -3.25
N HIS A 386 26.62 10.24 -2.63
CA HIS A 386 28.06 10.20 -2.98
C HIS A 386 28.91 9.49 -1.91
N SER A 387 28.29 8.78 -0.98
CA SER A 387 28.97 8.08 0.11
C SER A 387 29.94 7.03 -0.42
N LYS A 388 31.19 7.06 0.07
CA LYS A 388 32.19 6.03 -0.21
C LYS A 388 32.06 4.83 0.75
N SER A 389 31.30 4.97 1.81
CA SER A 389 31.09 3.94 2.81
C SER A 389 29.89 3.04 2.51
N ILE A 390 29.04 3.43 1.56
CA ILE A 390 27.89 2.62 1.11
C ILE A 390 28.27 1.90 -0.20
N MET A 391 28.24 0.57 -0.15
CA MET A 391 28.51 -0.26 -1.33
C MET A 391 27.49 0.02 -2.44
N ASN A 392 27.98 0.28 -3.66
CA ASN A 392 27.14 0.55 -4.84
C ASN A 392 26.10 1.67 -4.63
N VAL A 393 26.46 2.72 -3.89
CA VAL A 393 25.54 3.80 -3.54
C VAL A 393 24.82 4.37 -4.76
N GLU A 394 25.50 4.55 -5.88
CA GLU A 394 24.92 5.06 -7.13
C GLU A 394 23.75 4.19 -7.60
N LYS A 395 23.89 2.85 -7.52
CA LYS A 395 22.83 1.89 -7.87
C LYS A 395 21.62 2.00 -6.95
N LEU A 396 21.83 2.29 -5.68
CA LEU A 396 20.77 2.46 -4.70
C LEU A 396 19.94 3.73 -4.93
N PHE A 397 20.55 4.75 -5.57
CA PHE A 397 19.84 6.00 -5.90
C PHE A 397 19.27 6.05 -7.31
N GLU A 398 19.51 5.02 -8.16
CA GLU A 398 18.88 4.95 -9.49
C GLU A 398 17.34 4.96 -9.40
N PRO A 399 16.68 5.61 -10.38
CA PRO A 399 15.23 5.53 -10.52
C PRO A 399 14.76 4.11 -10.87
N LYS A 400 14.08 3.46 -9.93
CA LYS A 400 13.58 2.09 -10.08
C LYS A 400 12.07 2.03 -9.86
N LEU A 401 11.40 1.16 -10.61
CA LEU A 401 9.97 0.92 -10.41
C LEU A 401 9.76 0.24 -9.05
N PHE A 402 8.84 0.77 -8.29
CA PHE A 402 8.45 0.28 -6.97
C PHE A 402 6.94 -0.01 -6.94
N VAL A 403 6.60 -1.26 -6.68
CA VAL A 403 5.22 -1.74 -6.48
C VAL A 403 5.00 -1.84 -4.97
N PRO A 404 4.17 -0.98 -4.36
CA PRO A 404 4.05 -0.89 -2.91
C PRO A 404 3.39 -2.11 -2.27
N ASP A 405 2.43 -2.73 -2.97
CA ASP A 405 1.64 -3.86 -2.47
C ASP A 405 2.06 -5.20 -3.11
N LEU A 406 3.36 -5.41 -3.20
CA LEU A 406 3.95 -6.68 -3.65
C LEU A 406 3.79 -7.74 -2.53
N ASP A 407 2.62 -8.37 -2.49
CA ASP A 407 2.18 -9.26 -1.40
C ASP A 407 1.59 -10.56 -2.00
N PRO A 408 1.75 -11.73 -1.34
CA PRO A 408 1.13 -12.99 -1.79
C PRO A 408 -0.40 -12.92 -1.96
N LEU A 409 -1.08 -11.94 -1.33
CA LEU A 409 -2.50 -11.65 -1.56
C LEU A 409 -2.79 -11.11 -2.96
N ASN A 410 -1.78 -10.50 -3.60
CA ASN A 410 -1.86 -9.92 -4.92
C ASN A 410 -1.18 -10.80 -5.99
N VAL A 411 -1.00 -12.09 -5.69
CA VAL A 411 -0.48 -13.08 -6.64
C VAL A 411 -1.46 -14.22 -6.79
N ILE A 412 -1.89 -14.46 -8.03
CA ILE A 412 -2.76 -15.59 -8.41
C ILE A 412 -1.91 -16.66 -9.06
N GLU A 413 -1.87 -17.84 -8.46
CA GLU A 413 -1.27 -19.02 -9.04
C GLU A 413 -2.27 -19.64 -10.03
N SER A 414 -2.01 -19.42 -11.31
CA SER A 414 -2.81 -19.94 -12.42
C SER A 414 -2.10 -21.12 -13.11
N LYS A 415 -2.81 -21.81 -13.99
CA LYS A 415 -2.23 -22.89 -14.84
C LYS A 415 -1.07 -22.41 -15.71
N ASN A 416 -1.06 -21.12 -16.05
CA ASN A 416 -0.06 -20.50 -16.92
C ASN A 416 1.08 -19.80 -16.13
N GLY A 417 1.13 -19.98 -14.81
CA GLY A 417 2.12 -19.35 -13.92
C GLY A 417 1.51 -18.37 -12.94
N ASN A 418 2.37 -17.65 -12.24
CA ASN A 418 1.96 -16.66 -11.26
C ASN A 418 1.62 -15.34 -11.94
N TYR A 419 0.41 -14.84 -11.73
CA TYR A 419 -0.06 -13.54 -12.18
C TYR A 419 -0.05 -12.55 -11.03
N PHE A 420 0.60 -11.41 -11.23
CA PHE A 420 0.63 -10.31 -10.27
C PHE A 420 -0.49 -9.35 -10.59
N ILE A 421 -1.28 -9.01 -9.58
CA ILE A 421 -2.43 -8.12 -9.69
C ILE A 421 -2.26 -6.94 -8.72
N ASP A 422 -3.01 -5.86 -8.95
CA ASP A 422 -3.04 -4.65 -8.12
C ASP A 422 -1.73 -3.84 -8.14
N PHE A 423 -1.66 -2.94 -9.11
CA PHE A 423 -0.54 -2.03 -9.32
C PHE A 423 -0.88 -0.58 -8.94
N GLU A 424 -1.92 -0.38 -8.14
CA GLU A 424 -2.29 0.93 -7.64
C GLU A 424 -1.12 1.56 -6.86
N ASN A 425 -0.91 2.86 -7.03
CA ASN A 425 0.16 3.63 -6.39
C ASN A 425 1.59 3.18 -6.76
N THR A 426 1.79 2.47 -7.87
CA THR A 426 3.12 2.15 -8.38
C THR A 426 3.87 3.42 -8.77
N THR A 427 5.11 3.54 -8.32
CA THR A 427 5.93 4.73 -8.52
C THR A 427 7.37 4.39 -8.91
N ILE A 428 8.08 5.36 -9.46
CA ILE A 428 9.51 5.28 -9.76
C ILE A 428 10.23 6.14 -8.74
N LYS A 429 11.06 5.52 -7.91
CA LYS A 429 11.81 6.22 -6.86
C LYS A 429 13.20 5.59 -6.63
N PRO A 430 14.10 6.26 -5.88
CA PRO A 430 15.37 5.68 -5.51
C PRO A 430 15.18 4.34 -4.79
N PHE A 431 15.89 3.30 -5.20
CA PHE A 431 15.74 1.97 -4.57
C PHE A 431 16.00 2.01 -3.06
N ILE A 432 16.96 2.84 -2.62
CA ILE A 432 17.26 3.02 -1.19
C ILE A 432 16.03 3.45 -0.37
N LEU A 433 15.08 4.16 -0.97
CA LEU A 433 13.86 4.66 -0.32
C LEU A 433 12.71 3.63 -0.32
N THR A 434 12.91 2.46 -0.90
CA THR A 434 11.87 1.42 -0.89
C THR A 434 11.83 0.70 0.46
N SER A 435 10.65 0.19 0.80
CA SER A 435 10.45 -0.77 1.90
C SER A 435 10.52 -2.20 1.38
N TYR A 436 10.75 -3.14 2.27
CA TYR A 436 10.50 -4.55 1.96
C TYR A 436 8.99 -4.79 1.81
N PRO A 437 8.59 -5.82 1.05
CA PRO A 437 7.20 -6.24 0.98
C PRO A 437 6.62 -6.52 2.37
N ASN A 438 5.38 -6.07 2.61
CA ASN A 438 4.77 -6.10 3.94
C ASN A 438 4.67 -7.50 4.56
N PHE A 439 4.54 -8.55 3.74
CA PHE A 439 4.42 -9.93 4.25
C PHE A 439 5.71 -10.45 4.90
N VAL A 440 6.88 -9.90 4.55
CA VAL A 440 8.20 -10.25 5.12
C VAL A 440 8.77 -9.15 6.00
N ALA A 441 8.38 -7.88 5.82
CA ALA A 441 8.92 -6.76 6.58
C ALA A 441 8.64 -6.92 8.09
N TYR A 442 9.66 -6.65 8.91
CA TYR A 442 9.54 -6.65 10.35
C TYR A 442 10.29 -5.47 10.97
N HIS A 443 9.57 -4.67 11.73
CA HIS A 443 10.10 -3.43 12.35
C HIS A 443 10.40 -3.58 13.85
N GLY A 444 10.11 -4.74 14.43
CA GLY A 444 10.39 -5.03 15.84
C GLY A 444 11.86 -5.43 16.10
N ALA A 445 12.16 -5.72 17.35
CA ALA A 445 13.46 -6.20 17.75
C ALA A 445 13.79 -7.55 17.09
N LYS A 446 14.99 -7.66 16.53
CA LYS A 446 15.42 -8.85 15.80
C LYS A 446 15.89 -9.92 16.79
N VAL A 447 15.40 -11.14 16.58
CA VAL A 447 15.83 -12.35 17.30
C VAL A 447 16.30 -13.35 16.25
N TYR A 448 17.58 -13.66 16.24
CA TYR A 448 18.22 -14.57 15.29
C TYR A 448 18.37 -15.98 15.84
N ASN A 449 18.53 -16.09 17.16
CA ASN A 449 18.62 -17.35 17.90
C ASN A 449 17.91 -17.19 19.24
N LEU A 450 16.92 -18.04 19.51
CA LEU A 450 16.10 -17.94 20.73
C LEU A 450 16.91 -18.18 22.00
N GLU A 451 17.87 -19.12 21.98
CA GLU A 451 18.68 -19.49 23.16
C GLU A 451 19.84 -18.52 23.39
N GLU A 452 20.46 -18.01 22.30
CA GLU A 452 21.63 -17.14 22.40
C GLU A 452 21.26 -15.68 22.63
N ASP A 453 20.20 -15.19 21.95
CA ASP A 453 19.80 -13.79 22.02
C ASP A 453 18.92 -13.48 23.24
N ILE A 454 18.21 -14.49 23.76
CA ILE A 454 17.23 -14.33 24.85
C ILE A 454 17.71 -15.10 26.09
N ALA A 455 18.16 -14.34 27.10
CA ALA A 455 18.64 -14.94 28.34
C ALA A 455 17.49 -15.65 29.10
N GLY A 456 17.68 -16.94 29.42
CA GLY A 456 16.72 -17.73 30.19
C GLY A 456 15.50 -18.14 29.40
N PHE A 457 15.57 -18.20 28.05
CA PHE A 457 14.45 -18.56 27.20
C PHE A 457 13.81 -19.92 27.57
N ALA A 458 14.64 -20.91 27.91
CA ALA A 458 14.16 -22.26 28.27
C ALA A 458 13.28 -22.29 29.54
N GLU A 459 13.50 -21.36 30.48
CA GLU A 459 12.82 -21.28 31.77
C GLU A 459 11.63 -20.30 31.76
N MET A 460 11.39 -19.57 30.65
CA MET A 460 10.28 -18.61 30.52
C MET A 460 8.91 -19.29 30.50
N ASP A 461 7.89 -18.55 30.89
CA ASP A 461 6.53 -19.06 30.78
C ASP A 461 6.09 -19.17 29.29
N PRO A 462 5.07 -19.99 28.99
CA PRO A 462 4.64 -20.24 27.60
C PRO A 462 4.23 -18.99 26.83
N ALA A 463 3.67 -17.97 27.49
CA ALA A 463 3.23 -16.73 26.82
C ALA A 463 4.42 -15.85 26.46
N GLU A 464 5.42 -15.75 27.34
CA GLU A 464 6.67 -15.06 27.05
C GLU A 464 7.43 -15.75 25.90
N LYS A 465 7.52 -17.09 25.93
CA LYS A 465 8.14 -17.87 24.86
C LYS A 465 7.48 -17.57 23.51
N GLN A 466 6.15 -17.61 23.45
CA GLN A 466 5.40 -17.36 22.22
C GLN A 466 5.68 -15.96 21.65
N GLN A 467 5.92 -14.95 22.51
CA GLN A 467 6.29 -13.62 22.07
C GLN A 467 7.66 -13.59 21.37
N TYR A 468 8.66 -14.24 21.97
CA TYR A 468 10.00 -14.31 21.38
C TYR A 468 10.05 -15.20 20.15
N GLU A 469 9.31 -16.30 20.12
CA GLU A 469 9.12 -17.14 18.93
C GLU A 469 8.52 -16.35 17.78
N PHE A 470 7.49 -15.53 18.04
CA PHE A 470 6.91 -14.63 17.04
C PHE A 470 7.97 -13.67 16.46
N MET A 471 8.79 -13.04 17.34
CA MET A 471 9.85 -12.14 16.91
C MET A 471 10.91 -12.89 16.07
N TYR A 472 11.28 -14.09 16.48
CA TYR A 472 12.20 -14.97 15.78
C TYR A 472 11.66 -15.33 14.37
N TYR A 473 10.42 -15.82 14.26
CA TYR A 473 9.83 -16.17 12.95
C TYR A 473 9.72 -14.96 12.02
N LYS A 474 9.37 -13.79 12.56
CA LYS A 474 9.37 -12.54 11.76
C LYS A 474 10.77 -12.18 11.28
N THR A 475 11.78 -12.30 12.12
CA THR A 475 13.19 -12.06 11.76
C THR A 475 13.66 -13.07 10.71
N ARG A 476 13.34 -14.37 10.86
CA ARG A 476 13.62 -15.43 9.89
C ARG A 476 13.05 -15.11 8.51
N ASN A 477 11.78 -14.72 8.45
CA ASN A 477 11.11 -14.46 7.18
C ASN A 477 11.71 -13.24 6.45
N GLU A 478 12.04 -12.18 7.16
CA GLU A 478 12.76 -11.03 6.58
C GLU A 478 14.15 -11.45 6.08
N ARG A 479 14.87 -12.28 6.81
CA ARG A 479 16.17 -12.80 6.38
C ARG A 479 16.09 -13.68 5.14
N LEU A 480 15.06 -14.51 5.00
CA LEU A 480 14.83 -15.28 3.77
C LEU A 480 14.64 -14.36 2.56
N TRP A 481 13.93 -13.26 2.74
CA TRP A 481 13.81 -12.24 1.69
C TRP A 481 15.16 -11.60 1.35
N GLU A 482 15.95 -11.22 2.35
CA GLU A 482 17.29 -10.63 2.15
C GLU A 482 18.24 -11.61 1.43
N VAL A 483 18.15 -12.90 1.72
CA VAL A 483 18.91 -13.93 1.01
C VAL A 483 18.54 -13.99 -0.47
N GLU A 484 17.26 -13.96 -0.81
CA GLU A 484 16.81 -13.96 -2.20
C GLU A 484 17.17 -12.64 -2.92
N LEU A 485 17.07 -11.49 -2.23
CA LEU A 485 17.54 -10.20 -2.75
C LEU A 485 19.05 -10.25 -3.04
N ASN A 486 19.87 -10.72 -2.11
CA ASN A 486 21.31 -10.82 -2.28
C ASN A 486 21.71 -11.76 -3.43
N LYS A 487 21.00 -12.87 -3.57
CA LYS A 487 21.23 -13.84 -4.64
C LYS A 487 20.96 -13.25 -6.04
N ARG A 488 19.93 -12.42 -6.20
CA ARG A 488 19.49 -11.85 -7.46
C ARG A 488 20.12 -10.48 -7.74
N ARG A 489 20.18 -9.65 -6.71
CA ARG A 489 20.59 -8.25 -6.78
C ARG A 489 21.63 -7.93 -5.69
N HIS A 490 22.77 -8.62 -5.78
CA HIS A 490 23.92 -8.34 -4.89
C HIS A 490 24.36 -6.87 -4.94
N ASP A 491 24.17 -6.22 -6.08
CA ASP A 491 24.44 -4.80 -6.29
C ASP A 491 23.56 -3.87 -5.42
N LEU A 492 22.42 -4.34 -4.94
CA LEU A 492 21.46 -3.57 -4.14
C LEU A 492 21.41 -3.99 -2.65
N ILE A 493 22.17 -5.02 -2.25
CA ILE A 493 22.05 -5.62 -0.91
C ILE A 493 22.39 -4.65 0.24
N ALA A 494 23.16 -3.59 -0.03
CA ALA A 494 23.47 -2.59 0.99
C ALA A 494 22.23 -1.95 1.61
N VAL A 495 21.07 -1.97 0.94
CA VAL A 495 19.78 -1.51 1.50
C VAL A 495 19.37 -2.26 2.76
N ALA A 496 19.88 -3.49 2.96
CA ALA A 496 19.65 -4.31 4.15
C ALA A 496 20.43 -3.82 5.39
N SER A 497 21.39 -2.88 5.20
CA SER A 497 22.17 -2.32 6.31
C SER A 497 21.25 -1.72 7.40
N PRO A 498 21.42 -2.12 8.68
CA PRO A 498 20.65 -1.55 9.79
C PRO A 498 20.75 -0.02 9.86
N HIS A 499 21.92 0.56 9.56
CA HIS A 499 22.14 2.01 9.56
C HIS A 499 21.32 2.71 8.47
N LEU A 500 21.25 2.14 7.26
CA LEU A 500 20.42 2.70 6.19
C LEU A 500 18.92 2.56 6.50
N LYS A 501 18.50 1.46 7.15
CA LYS A 501 17.12 1.31 7.62
C LYS A 501 16.73 2.39 8.63
N VAL A 502 17.64 2.73 9.56
CA VAL A 502 17.42 3.81 10.55
C VAL A 502 17.42 5.18 9.88
N LEU A 503 18.39 5.46 8.99
CA LEU A 503 18.48 6.76 8.30
C LEU A 503 17.27 7.09 7.42
N LYS A 504 16.64 6.10 6.79
CA LYS A 504 15.44 6.34 5.98
C LYS A 504 14.12 6.27 6.79
N SER A 505 14.19 5.92 8.09
CA SER A 505 13.00 5.74 8.92
C SER A 505 12.11 6.99 8.99
N PRO A 506 12.60 8.24 9.15
CA PRO A 506 11.75 9.43 9.16
C PRO A 506 10.90 9.57 7.88
N TYR A 507 11.49 9.31 6.73
CA TYR A 507 10.78 9.31 5.46
C TYR A 507 9.73 8.19 5.39
N LEU A 508 10.07 6.95 5.77
CA LEU A 508 9.15 5.82 5.73
C LEU A 508 7.97 6.01 6.70
N GLN A 509 8.21 6.56 7.89
CA GLN A 509 7.15 6.89 8.85
C GLN A 509 6.21 7.97 8.28
N ALA A 510 6.75 8.98 7.60
CA ALA A 510 5.93 10.00 6.94
C ALA A 510 5.07 9.42 5.80
N LEU A 511 5.48 8.34 5.13
CA LEU A 511 4.67 7.64 4.13
C LEU A 511 3.53 6.81 4.74
N ASP A 512 3.59 6.42 6.01
CA ASP A 512 2.62 5.51 6.64
C ASP A 512 1.66 6.18 7.64
N LEU A 513 1.48 7.49 7.53
CA LEU A 513 0.54 8.24 8.37
C LEU A 513 -0.89 7.73 8.18
N LYS A 514 -1.47 7.15 9.23
CA LYS A 514 -2.84 6.58 9.26
C LYS A 514 -3.78 7.43 10.10
N THR A 515 -3.27 7.93 11.23
CA THR A 515 -4.01 8.73 12.20
C THR A 515 -3.37 10.13 12.35
N PRO A 516 -4.09 11.10 12.90
CA PRO A 516 -3.53 12.42 13.19
C PRO A 516 -2.36 12.43 14.18
N LYS A 517 -2.23 11.38 15.04
CA LYS A 517 -1.15 11.27 16.04
C LYS A 517 0.11 10.57 15.53
N ASP A 518 0.11 10.01 14.32
CA ASP A 518 1.26 9.26 13.77
C ASP A 518 2.51 10.12 13.53
N TYR A 519 2.37 11.47 13.58
CA TYR A 519 3.52 12.37 13.58
C TYR A 519 4.49 12.06 14.74
N LEU A 520 4.01 11.51 15.86
CA LEU A 520 4.84 11.09 16.98
C LEU A 520 5.87 10.02 16.58
N TYR A 521 5.51 9.10 15.69
CA TYR A 521 6.47 8.12 15.16
C TYR A 521 7.50 8.76 14.22
N VAL A 522 7.08 9.77 13.45
CA VAL A 522 8.00 10.55 12.61
C VAL A 522 9.02 11.26 13.48
N GLU A 523 8.56 12.03 14.48
CA GLU A 523 9.43 12.76 15.42
C GLU A 523 10.34 11.79 16.18
N GLY A 524 9.82 10.70 16.72
CA GLY A 524 10.60 9.68 17.42
C GLY A 524 11.72 9.08 16.56
N SER A 525 11.46 8.88 15.28
CA SER A 525 12.47 8.40 14.31
C SER A 525 13.56 9.45 14.04
N ILE A 526 13.24 10.74 14.08
CA ILE A 526 14.21 11.83 13.95
C ILE A 526 15.06 11.93 15.21
N VAL A 527 14.43 11.92 16.39
CA VAL A 527 15.13 11.95 17.69
C VAL A 527 16.12 10.79 17.80
N GLN A 528 15.75 9.60 17.35
CA GLN A 528 16.63 8.42 17.37
C GLN A 528 17.93 8.63 16.59
N LEU A 529 17.94 9.46 15.55
CA LEU A 529 19.14 9.72 14.76
C LEU A 529 20.18 10.54 15.51
N GLN A 530 19.76 11.38 16.45
CA GLN A 530 20.65 12.30 17.16
C GLN A 530 21.78 11.55 17.89
N ALA A 531 21.48 10.43 18.53
CA ALA A 531 22.45 9.66 19.30
C ALA A 531 23.63 9.09 18.47
N MET A 532 23.41 8.90 17.17
CA MET A 532 24.39 8.29 16.25
C MET A 532 24.88 9.28 15.17
N TRP A 533 24.44 10.53 15.21
CA TRP A 533 24.67 11.48 14.14
C TRP A 533 26.13 11.71 13.82
N ASP A 534 26.95 11.95 14.83
CA ASP A 534 28.41 12.14 14.64
C ASP A 534 29.07 10.92 13.95
N ALA A 535 28.63 9.70 14.32
CA ALA A 535 29.11 8.49 13.67
C ALA A 535 28.64 8.39 12.21
N TYR A 536 27.41 8.82 11.89
CA TYR A 536 26.91 8.85 10.53
C TYR A 536 27.64 9.88 9.66
N VAL A 537 27.94 11.07 10.20
CA VAL A 537 28.76 12.09 9.52
C VAL A 537 30.18 11.59 9.29
N ALA A 538 30.82 11.01 10.33
CA ALA A 538 32.19 10.50 10.23
C ALA A 538 32.33 9.37 9.19
N ASN A 539 31.28 8.56 8.98
CA ASN A 539 31.23 7.48 8.01
C ASN A 539 30.62 7.89 6.67
N GLU A 540 30.36 9.17 6.42
CA GLU A 540 29.80 9.72 5.17
C GLU A 540 28.41 9.12 4.81
N LEU A 541 27.66 8.58 5.77
CA LEU A 541 26.33 8.01 5.50
C LEU A 541 25.27 9.08 5.26
N VAL A 542 25.46 10.25 5.88
CA VAL A 542 24.58 11.43 5.74
C VAL A 542 25.24 12.48 4.87
N ASN A 543 24.44 13.28 4.19
CA ASN A 543 24.86 14.36 3.30
C ASN A 543 25.17 15.63 4.10
N GLN A 544 26.23 15.60 4.88
CA GLN A 544 26.70 16.70 5.70
C GLN A 544 28.23 16.78 5.71
N ASP A 545 28.78 17.99 5.76
CA ASP A 545 30.22 18.21 5.83
C ASP A 545 30.78 17.59 7.13
N LYS A 546 31.89 16.88 7.03
CA LYS A 546 32.60 16.30 8.20
C LYS A 546 33.05 17.32 9.23
N ASN A 547 33.25 18.58 8.81
CA ASN A 547 33.64 19.68 9.70
C ASN A 547 32.44 20.33 10.41
N ASP A 548 31.21 19.99 10.03
CA ASP A 548 29.98 20.42 10.66
C ASP A 548 29.15 19.17 11.01
N SER A 549 29.49 18.54 12.15
CA SER A 549 28.81 17.34 12.63
C SER A 549 27.57 17.65 13.48
N VAL A 550 27.18 18.92 13.60
CA VAL A 550 26.04 19.32 14.44
C VAL A 550 24.74 18.75 13.90
N PHE A 551 23.98 18.09 14.76
CA PHE A 551 22.64 17.60 14.40
C PHE A 551 21.76 18.78 13.99
N PRO A 552 20.99 18.67 12.88
CA PRO A 552 20.28 19.81 12.28
C PRO A 552 19.21 20.43 13.17
N ILE A 553 18.70 19.71 14.16
CA ILE A 553 17.59 20.09 15.02
C ILE A 553 18.10 20.26 16.44
N LYS A 554 17.68 21.32 17.10
CA LYS A 554 17.98 21.58 18.51
C LYS A 554 16.80 21.15 19.35
N TYR A 555 16.98 20.08 20.11
CA TYR A 555 16.02 19.63 21.09
C TYR A 555 16.44 20.13 22.48
N ASP A 556 15.50 20.65 23.26
CA ASP A 556 15.67 20.83 24.70
C ASP A 556 15.10 19.65 25.49
N GLU A 557 15.43 19.54 26.76
CA GLU A 557 15.02 18.43 27.61
C GLU A 557 13.49 18.40 27.79
N GLU A 558 12.84 19.57 27.89
CA GLU A 558 11.38 19.66 28.04
C GLU A 558 10.64 19.08 26.84
N PHE A 559 11.10 19.38 25.61
CA PHE A 559 10.53 18.82 24.38
C PHE A 559 10.71 17.30 24.33
N LEU A 560 11.91 16.79 24.66
CA LEU A 560 12.20 15.36 24.62
C LEU A 560 11.37 14.58 25.63
N ASP A 561 11.22 15.09 26.86
CA ASP A 561 10.41 14.46 27.90
C ASP A 561 8.94 14.44 27.51
N LYS A 562 8.41 15.58 27.02
CA LYS A 562 7.03 15.66 26.52
C LYS A 562 6.81 14.67 25.38
N HIS A 563 7.69 14.67 24.39
CA HIS A 563 7.55 13.77 23.23
C HIS A 563 7.59 12.30 23.65
N GLN A 564 8.48 11.91 24.56
CA GLN A 564 8.56 10.54 25.07
C GLN A 564 7.28 10.13 25.80
N GLN A 565 6.70 11.02 26.59
CA GLN A 565 5.43 10.77 27.27
C GLN A 565 4.27 10.63 26.27
N ASP A 566 4.13 11.59 25.36
CA ASP A 566 3.07 11.60 24.34
C ASP A 566 3.13 10.35 23.45
N LEU A 567 4.33 9.93 23.05
CA LEU A 567 4.54 8.71 22.26
C LEU A 567 4.17 7.46 23.04
N SER A 568 4.57 7.37 24.32
CA SER A 568 4.22 6.25 25.21
C SER A 568 2.71 6.15 25.41
N ASP A 569 2.06 7.27 25.69
CA ASP A 569 0.59 7.32 25.87
C ASP A 569 -0.14 6.92 24.60
N TYR A 570 0.33 7.38 23.43
CA TYR A 570 -0.25 7.00 22.14
C TYR A 570 -0.04 5.51 21.83
N GLN A 571 1.11 4.95 22.15
CA GLN A 571 1.36 3.51 22.00
C GLN A 571 0.44 2.69 22.89
N MET A 572 0.26 3.10 24.16
CA MET A 572 -0.69 2.46 25.09
C MET A 572 -2.14 2.57 24.59
N GLU A 573 -2.56 3.73 24.11
CA GLU A 573 -3.87 3.93 23.48
C GLU A 573 -4.08 2.97 22.30
N THR A 574 -3.08 2.87 21.44
CA THR A 574 -3.13 2.01 20.24
C THR A 574 -3.23 0.52 20.60
N VAL A 575 -2.46 0.07 21.60
CA VAL A 575 -2.47 -1.34 22.07
C VAL A 575 -3.78 -1.66 22.80
N SER A 576 -4.30 -0.74 23.59
CA SER A 576 -5.52 -0.94 24.36
C SER A 576 -6.81 -0.79 23.52
N SER A 577 -6.72 -0.18 22.34
CA SER A 577 -7.89 0.03 21.46
C SER A 577 -8.06 -1.14 20.50
N PRO A 578 -9.08 -1.99 20.67
CA PRO A 578 -9.38 -3.06 19.74
C PRO A 578 -9.62 -2.52 18.32
N PHE A 579 -9.13 -3.23 17.32
CA PHE A 579 -9.23 -2.87 15.89
C PHE A 579 -8.56 -1.55 15.48
N SER A 580 -7.70 -0.95 16.31
CA SER A 580 -6.92 0.25 15.94
C SER A 580 -6.06 0.01 14.69
N ALA A 581 -5.46 -1.18 14.57
CA ALA A 581 -4.65 -1.57 13.41
C ALA A 581 -5.40 -1.52 12.07
N THR A 582 -6.74 -1.67 12.09
CA THR A 582 -7.62 -1.60 10.91
C THR A 582 -8.33 -0.25 10.79
N GLY A 583 -7.99 0.72 11.64
CA GLY A 583 -8.70 2.01 11.71
C GLY A 583 -10.15 1.86 12.15
N GLY A 584 -10.44 0.88 13.02
CA GLY A 584 -11.78 0.59 13.50
C GLY A 584 -12.66 -0.21 12.55
N TRP A 585 -12.13 -0.66 11.40
CA TRP A 585 -12.86 -1.53 10.48
C TRP A 585 -12.90 -2.98 10.99
N ILE A 586 -14.07 -3.59 10.91
CA ILE A 586 -14.36 -4.96 11.36
C ILE A 586 -15.11 -5.69 10.23
N PRO A 587 -14.72 -6.93 9.87
CA PRO A 587 -15.51 -7.75 8.94
C PRO A 587 -16.97 -7.86 9.35
N GLN A 588 -17.91 -7.85 8.40
CA GLN A 588 -19.34 -7.72 8.70
C GLN A 588 -19.87 -8.88 9.56
N ASP A 589 -19.46 -10.10 9.29
CA ASP A 589 -19.83 -11.28 10.06
C ASP A 589 -19.36 -11.22 11.52
N MET A 590 -18.14 -10.75 11.72
CA MET A 590 -17.58 -10.51 13.06
C MET A 590 -18.30 -9.35 13.75
N PHE A 591 -18.54 -8.25 13.04
CA PHE A 591 -19.24 -7.09 13.58
C PHE A 591 -20.64 -7.48 14.08
N ASP A 592 -21.40 -8.22 13.25
CA ASP A 592 -22.74 -8.70 13.59
C ASP A 592 -22.70 -9.68 14.79
N THR A 593 -21.70 -10.54 14.85
CA THR A 593 -21.50 -11.46 15.99
C THR A 593 -21.22 -10.69 17.28
N LEU A 594 -20.25 -9.77 17.27
CA LEU A 594 -19.89 -8.98 18.45
C LEU A 594 -21.04 -8.08 18.90
N ARG A 595 -21.82 -7.55 17.94
CA ARG A 595 -23.02 -6.76 18.24
C ARG A 595 -24.12 -7.62 18.89
N SER A 596 -24.36 -8.82 18.39
CA SER A 596 -25.33 -9.75 18.97
C SER A 596 -24.99 -10.19 20.40
N GLN A 597 -23.69 -10.27 20.70
CA GLN A 597 -23.15 -10.55 22.03
C GLN A 597 -23.17 -9.32 22.97
N GLY A 598 -23.54 -8.14 22.47
CA GLY A 598 -23.53 -6.89 23.20
C GLY A 598 -22.12 -6.36 23.53
N ILE A 599 -21.09 -6.88 22.85
CA ILE A 599 -19.70 -6.40 22.94
C ILE A 599 -19.55 -5.09 22.15
N ILE A 600 -20.18 -5.00 20.97
CA ILE A 600 -20.28 -3.75 20.20
C ILE A 600 -21.64 -3.10 20.48
N VAL A 601 -21.61 -1.85 20.94
CA VAL A 601 -22.80 -1.09 21.31
C VAL A 601 -22.83 0.25 20.55
N GLU A 602 -24.00 0.62 20.03
CA GLU A 602 -24.20 1.91 19.36
C GLU A 602 -24.21 3.07 20.36
N THR A 603 -23.50 4.17 20.05
CA THR A 603 -23.32 5.33 20.94
C THR A 603 -24.22 6.53 20.61
N GLY A 604 -25.31 6.33 19.85
CA GLY A 604 -26.34 7.35 19.61
C GLY A 604 -26.14 8.21 18.35
N ASN A 605 -24.91 8.37 17.84
CA ASN A 605 -24.64 9.12 16.60
C ASN A 605 -24.39 8.21 15.37
N GLY A 606 -24.68 6.91 15.52
CA GLY A 606 -24.35 5.91 14.51
C GLY A 606 -22.89 5.44 14.58
N ASP A 607 -22.18 5.81 15.63
CA ASP A 607 -20.88 5.29 16.02
C ASP A 607 -21.04 4.12 16.98
N TYR A 608 -20.00 3.34 17.13
CA TYR A 608 -19.98 2.16 17.97
C TYR A 608 -18.80 2.21 18.95
N LYS A 609 -19.01 1.64 20.14
CA LYS A 609 -17.96 1.40 21.14
C LYS A 609 -17.89 -0.08 21.49
N ILE A 610 -16.74 -0.49 21.98
CA ILE A 610 -16.51 -1.84 22.48
C ILE A 610 -16.62 -1.80 24.01
N GLU A 611 -17.47 -2.66 24.56
CA GLU A 611 -17.61 -2.89 26.01
C GLU A 611 -16.58 -3.94 26.43
N THR A 612 -15.39 -3.48 26.85
CA THR A 612 -14.24 -4.32 27.20
C THR A 612 -14.53 -5.28 28.36
N ASP A 613 -15.37 -4.89 29.31
CA ASP A 613 -15.74 -5.72 30.48
C ASP A 613 -16.44 -7.01 30.03
N LYS A 614 -17.28 -6.95 29.01
CA LYS A 614 -17.97 -8.13 28.45
C LYS A 614 -17.05 -9.04 27.62
N VAL A 615 -15.95 -8.52 27.11
CA VAL A 615 -14.92 -9.33 26.44
C VAL A 615 -14.24 -10.25 27.44
N LEU A 616 -13.98 -9.76 28.65
CA LEU A 616 -13.35 -10.51 29.74
C LEU A 616 -14.29 -11.59 30.31
N GLU A 617 -15.58 -11.31 30.41
CA GLU A 617 -16.61 -12.26 30.91
C GLU A 617 -16.86 -13.42 29.93
N ASN A 618 -16.71 -13.20 28.62
CA ASN A 618 -16.93 -14.21 27.57
C ASN A 618 -15.64 -14.96 27.15
N SER A 619 -14.50 -14.67 27.77
CA SER A 619 -13.29 -15.47 27.57
C SER A 619 -13.46 -16.82 28.26
N PRO A 620 -13.20 -17.96 27.58
CA PRO A 620 -13.29 -19.27 28.25
C PRO A 620 -12.37 -19.28 29.46
N THR A 621 -12.95 -19.50 30.63
CA THR A 621 -12.17 -19.76 31.86
C THR A 621 -11.35 -21.03 31.63
N GLU A 622 -10.10 -21.03 32.09
CA GLU A 622 -9.11 -22.13 31.95
C GLU A 622 -9.60 -23.48 32.54
N GLU A 623 -10.80 -23.57 33.05
CA GLU A 623 -11.35 -24.81 33.63
C GLU A 623 -12.02 -25.75 32.62
N ASN A 624 -12.13 -25.38 31.32
CA ASN A 624 -12.79 -26.18 30.28
C ASN A 624 -11.96 -26.34 28.98
N ALA A 625 -10.65 -26.31 29.06
CA ALA A 625 -9.77 -26.61 27.91
C ALA A 625 -9.05 -27.94 28.06
#